data_25f51e3051d573477e75814afeb61436
#
_entry.id   25f51e3051d573477e75814afeb61436
#
_cell.length_a   1.000
_cell.length_b   1.000
_cell.length_c   1.000
_cell.angle_alpha   90.00
_cell.angle_beta   90.00
_cell.angle_gamma   90.00
#
_symmetry.space_group_name_H-M   'P 1'
#
loop_
_entity.id
_entity.type
_entity.pdbx_description
1 polymer ?
#
loop_
_entity_poly.entity_id
_entity_poly.type
_entity_poly.pdbx_seq_one_letter_code
_entity_poly.pdbx_strand_id
1 'polypeptide(L)'
;MRHLKAGWKLGRNTSHRRALLRNLVTSLILQERIETTATKAKAMRPHVEKMITLGKRGDVAARRLAASFLMTREAVDRLFDTVSPRFGDREGGYLRIIRKGFRRGDGGETVYIELLGSEKIQQEKREKRAEVRAKKAEEAKKAMEEQGAAEGEAAAAEEKDKEKE
;
A
#
# COMPACT_ATOMS: atom_id res chain seq x y z
N MET A 1 37.22 12.53 9.73
CA MET A 1 36.71 11.44 8.90
C MET A 1 35.50 10.77 9.56
N ARG A 2 34.52 10.25 8.80
CA ARG A 2 33.32 9.57 9.32
C ARG A 2 33.41 8.06 9.08
N HIS A 3 34.15 7.37 9.96
CA HIS A 3 34.26 5.91 9.89
C HIS A 3 32.96 5.22 10.37
N LEU A 4 32.51 4.19 9.66
CA LEU A 4 31.32 3.35 9.99
C LEU A 4 30.00 4.12 10.25
N LYS A 5 29.92 5.39 9.82
CA LYS A 5 28.72 6.23 9.97
C LYS A 5 27.95 6.36 8.64
N ALA A 6 27.67 5.23 8.00
CA ALA A 6 26.85 5.18 6.81
C ALA A 6 25.35 5.22 7.17
N GLY A 7 24.55 5.74 6.25
CA GLY A 7 23.09 5.72 6.34
C GLY A 7 22.46 7.02 6.83
N TRP A 8 21.14 7.00 6.85
CA TRP A 8 20.28 8.16 7.14
C TRP A 8 19.80 8.13 8.59
N LYS A 9 20.06 9.20 9.34
CA LYS A 9 19.57 9.32 10.73
C LYS A 9 18.07 9.56 10.80
N LEU A 10 17.45 10.20 9.80
CA LEU A 10 16.01 10.50 9.67
C LEU A 10 15.44 11.29 10.86
N GLY A 11 16.27 12.08 11.55
CA GLY A 11 15.86 12.84 12.74
C GLY A 11 15.36 11.98 13.91
N ARG A 12 15.83 10.72 14.02
CA ARG A 12 15.33 9.74 15.00
C ARG A 12 16.45 9.07 15.77
N ASN A 13 16.13 8.67 17.01
CA ASN A 13 17.02 7.80 17.78
C ASN A 13 17.10 6.40 17.13
N THR A 14 18.02 5.57 17.59
CA THR A 14 18.32 4.27 16.95
C THR A 14 17.13 3.30 16.99
N SER A 15 16.44 3.19 18.11
CA SER A 15 15.28 2.30 18.27
C SER A 15 14.11 2.73 17.38
N HIS A 16 13.75 4.00 17.41
CA HIS A 16 12.67 4.56 16.60
C HIS A 16 12.98 4.47 15.09
N ARG A 17 14.24 4.70 14.68
CA ARG A 17 14.67 4.53 13.28
C ARG A 17 14.54 3.07 12.83
N ARG A 18 14.97 2.12 13.67
CA ARG A 18 14.82 0.68 13.38
C ARG A 18 13.35 0.28 13.24
N ALA A 19 12.49 0.72 14.15
CA ALA A 19 11.04 0.47 14.07
C ALA A 19 10.42 1.08 12.81
N LEU A 20 10.77 2.32 12.44
CA LEU A 20 10.31 2.95 11.21
C LEU A 20 10.67 2.12 9.97
N LEU A 21 11.93 1.69 9.85
CA LEU A 21 12.39 0.92 8.70
C LEU A 21 11.72 -0.45 8.63
N ARG A 22 11.55 -1.14 9.76
CA ARG A 22 10.82 -2.41 9.85
C ARG A 22 9.38 -2.26 9.36
N ASN A 23 8.66 -1.26 9.85
CA ASN A 23 7.28 -0.98 9.45
C ASN A 23 7.17 -0.66 7.94
N LEU A 24 8.04 0.19 7.41
CA LEU A 24 8.04 0.52 5.98
C LEU A 24 8.29 -0.70 5.10
N VAL A 25 9.25 -1.55 5.48
CA VAL A 25 9.55 -2.79 4.75
C VAL A 25 8.38 -3.77 4.82
N THR A 26 7.79 -3.97 6.00
CA THR A 26 6.61 -4.82 6.18
C THR A 26 5.44 -4.34 5.30
N SER A 27 5.15 -3.04 5.34
CA SER A 27 4.09 -2.45 4.50
C SER A 27 4.36 -2.60 3.01
N LEU A 28 5.62 -2.46 2.57
CA LEU A 28 5.98 -2.63 1.16
C LEU A 28 5.79 -4.07 0.69
N ILE A 29 6.15 -5.06 1.50
CA ILE A 29 5.95 -6.47 1.16
C ILE A 29 4.46 -6.81 1.07
N LEU A 30 3.63 -6.26 1.98
CA LEU A 30 2.20 -6.49 1.98
C LEU A 30 1.46 -5.78 0.84
N GLN A 31 1.86 -4.55 0.50
CA GLN A 31 1.13 -3.72 -0.46
C GLN A 31 1.79 -3.66 -1.84
N GLU A 32 3.07 -4.05 -1.93
CA GLU A 32 3.93 -4.03 -3.12
C GLU A 32 4.26 -2.63 -3.65
N ARG A 33 3.49 -1.62 -3.29
CA ARG A 33 3.71 -0.21 -3.59
C ARG A 33 3.23 0.65 -2.45
N ILE A 34 4.11 1.52 -1.97
CA ILE A 34 3.79 2.50 -0.91
C ILE A 34 4.25 3.90 -1.32
N GLU A 35 3.58 4.91 -0.76
CA GLU A 35 3.97 6.31 -0.88
C GLU A 35 4.75 6.74 0.36
N THR A 36 5.90 7.38 0.16
CA THR A 36 6.72 7.89 1.27
C THR A 36 7.63 9.03 0.80
N THR A 37 8.41 9.63 1.70
CA THR A 37 9.40 10.64 1.29
C THR A 37 10.62 10.01 0.65
N ALA A 38 11.26 10.73 -0.29
CA ALA A 38 12.42 10.25 -1.04
C ALA A 38 13.56 9.76 -0.13
N THR A 39 13.82 10.45 0.97
CA THR A 39 14.84 10.08 1.94
C THR A 39 14.53 8.75 2.64
N LYS A 40 13.25 8.52 3.04
CA LYS A 40 12.83 7.25 3.66
C LYS A 40 12.89 6.11 2.66
N ALA A 41 12.47 6.33 1.41
CA ALA A 41 12.54 5.34 0.34
C ALA A 41 13.99 4.89 0.08
N LYS A 42 14.93 5.85 -0.02
CA LYS A 42 16.36 5.54 -0.16
C LYS A 42 16.93 4.78 1.04
N ALA A 43 16.51 5.15 2.27
CA ALA A 43 16.96 4.50 3.49
C ALA A 43 16.45 3.06 3.65
N MET A 44 15.22 2.76 3.23
CA MET A 44 14.64 1.42 3.34
C MET A 44 15.11 0.45 2.26
N ARG A 45 15.54 0.93 1.09
CA ARG A 45 15.95 0.13 -0.07
C ARG A 45 16.89 -1.04 0.29
N PRO A 46 18.03 -0.86 0.97
CA PRO A 46 18.95 -1.96 1.29
C PRO A 46 18.31 -3.01 2.21
N HIS A 47 17.38 -2.62 3.07
CA HIS A 47 16.68 -3.55 3.96
C HIS A 47 15.70 -4.43 3.17
N VAL A 48 14.96 -3.87 2.22
CA VAL A 48 14.05 -4.64 1.35
C VAL A 48 14.83 -5.60 0.47
N GLU A 49 15.92 -5.13 -0.16
CA GLU A 49 16.78 -5.98 -0.99
C GLU A 49 17.33 -7.17 -0.19
N LYS A 50 17.76 -6.94 1.05
CA LYS A 50 18.20 -8.01 1.95
C LYS A 50 17.08 -9.01 2.27
N MET A 51 15.84 -8.54 2.50
CA MET A 51 14.70 -9.43 2.76
C MET A 51 14.39 -10.30 1.54
N ILE A 52 14.39 -9.74 0.34
CA ILE A 52 14.16 -10.50 -0.89
C ILE A 52 15.27 -11.53 -1.12
N THR A 53 16.53 -11.16 -0.87
CA THR A 53 17.66 -12.11 -0.95
C THR A 53 17.50 -13.27 0.03
N LEU A 54 17.06 -13.02 1.27
CA LEU A 54 16.74 -14.07 2.23
C LEU A 54 15.58 -14.95 1.73
N GLY A 55 14.54 -14.34 1.15
CA GLY A 55 13.42 -15.06 0.55
C GLY A 55 13.85 -15.98 -0.59
N LYS A 56 14.79 -15.57 -1.45
CA LYS A 56 15.35 -16.38 -2.52
C LYS A 56 16.13 -17.60 -2.01
N ARG A 57 16.81 -17.49 -0.87
CA ARG A 57 17.49 -18.62 -0.25
C ARG A 57 16.53 -19.72 0.19
N GLY A 58 15.34 -19.36 0.69
CA GLY A 58 14.26 -20.29 1.02
C GLY A 58 14.49 -21.20 2.23
N ASP A 59 15.67 -21.21 2.82
CA ASP A 59 16.01 -22.08 3.96
C ASP A 59 15.32 -21.63 5.26
N VAL A 60 15.24 -22.55 6.22
CA VAL A 60 14.62 -22.28 7.53
C VAL A 60 15.36 -21.17 8.28
N ALA A 61 16.68 -21.09 8.13
CA ALA A 61 17.49 -20.06 8.76
C ALA A 61 17.16 -18.67 8.17
N ALA A 62 17.02 -18.55 6.84
CA ALA A 62 16.61 -17.33 6.18
C ALA A 62 15.19 -16.91 6.61
N ARG A 63 14.24 -17.85 6.73
CA ARG A 63 12.88 -17.59 7.22
C ARG A 63 12.89 -17.04 8.65
N ARG A 64 13.69 -17.60 9.54
CA ARG A 64 13.86 -17.08 10.92
C ARG A 64 14.46 -15.69 10.94
N LEU A 65 15.47 -15.41 10.11
CA LEU A 65 16.07 -14.07 9.98
C LEU A 65 15.09 -13.05 9.44
N ALA A 66 14.30 -13.40 8.41
CA ALA A 66 13.24 -12.53 7.89
C ALA A 66 12.17 -12.26 8.94
N ALA A 67 11.71 -13.27 9.68
CA ALA A 67 10.75 -13.14 10.75
C ALA A 67 11.24 -12.27 11.93
N SER A 68 12.55 -12.27 12.22
CA SER A 68 13.11 -11.38 13.23
C SER A 68 13.07 -9.90 12.83
N PHE A 69 13.01 -9.60 11.54
CA PHE A 69 12.98 -8.24 11.02
C PHE A 69 11.57 -7.77 10.68
N LEU A 70 10.76 -8.57 10.00
CA LEU A 70 9.38 -8.23 9.63
C LEU A 70 8.47 -8.23 10.85
N MET A 71 7.44 -7.38 10.84
CA MET A 71 6.58 -7.17 12.01
C MET A 71 5.40 -8.16 12.07
N THR A 72 5.00 -8.75 10.94
CA THR A 72 3.83 -9.63 10.85
C THR A 72 4.20 -10.95 10.17
N ARG A 73 3.54 -12.03 10.60
CA ARG A 73 3.69 -13.37 9.99
C ARG A 73 3.24 -13.35 8.52
N GLU A 74 2.13 -12.69 8.24
CA GLU A 74 1.60 -12.55 6.88
C GLU A 74 2.63 -11.96 5.90
N ALA A 75 3.42 -10.96 6.35
CA ALA A 75 4.48 -10.40 5.52
C ALA A 75 5.61 -11.39 5.26
N VAL A 76 5.93 -12.26 6.24
CA VAL A 76 6.93 -13.32 6.04
C VAL A 76 6.42 -14.34 5.02
N ASP A 77 5.21 -14.85 5.19
CA ASP A 77 4.63 -15.83 4.28
C ASP A 77 4.54 -15.25 2.86
N ARG A 78 4.04 -14.01 2.72
CA ARG A 78 3.99 -13.33 1.43
C ARG A 78 5.36 -13.10 0.78
N LEU A 79 6.39 -12.81 1.58
CA LEU A 79 7.77 -12.67 1.09
C LEU A 79 8.26 -13.95 0.43
N PHE A 80 8.06 -15.11 1.07
CA PHE A 80 8.58 -16.39 0.59
C PHE A 80 7.72 -17.02 -0.52
N ASP A 81 6.39 -16.89 -0.41
CA ASP A 81 5.45 -17.56 -1.30
C ASP A 81 5.15 -16.76 -2.57
N THR A 82 5.14 -15.43 -2.49
CA THR A 82 4.70 -14.58 -3.61
C THR A 82 5.81 -13.68 -4.15
N VAL A 83 6.54 -12.98 -3.28
CA VAL A 83 7.48 -11.94 -3.70
C VAL A 83 8.78 -12.55 -4.21
N SER A 84 9.41 -13.44 -3.43
CA SER A 84 10.73 -13.97 -3.76
C SER A 84 10.78 -14.81 -5.04
N PRO A 85 9.77 -15.66 -5.35
CA PRO A 85 9.79 -16.44 -6.59
C PRO A 85 9.83 -15.58 -7.85
N ARG A 86 9.24 -14.38 -7.82
CA ARG A 86 9.27 -13.45 -8.97
C ARG A 86 10.67 -12.94 -9.32
N PHE A 87 11.58 -13.00 -8.37
CA PHE A 87 12.93 -12.47 -8.51
C PHE A 87 14.00 -13.56 -8.64
N GLY A 88 13.62 -14.79 -8.92
CA GLY A 88 14.52 -15.94 -9.03
C GLY A 88 15.79 -15.64 -9.84
N ASP A 89 15.60 -15.15 -11.05
CA ASP A 89 16.67 -14.90 -12.03
C ASP A 89 17.40 -13.55 -11.87
N ARG A 90 16.94 -12.69 -10.93
CA ARG A 90 17.48 -11.35 -10.77
C ARG A 90 18.39 -11.27 -9.55
N GLU A 91 19.61 -10.80 -9.72
CA GLU A 91 20.61 -10.73 -8.63
C GLU A 91 20.54 -9.45 -7.79
N GLY A 92 19.67 -8.49 -8.13
CA GLY A 92 19.49 -7.24 -7.39
C GLY A 92 18.59 -6.23 -8.08
N GLY A 93 18.43 -5.05 -7.50
CA GLY A 93 17.61 -3.99 -8.08
C GLY A 93 16.13 -4.37 -8.15
N TYR A 94 15.61 -4.95 -7.07
CA TYR A 94 14.22 -5.43 -7.01
C TYR A 94 13.18 -4.31 -6.89
N LEU A 95 13.62 -3.08 -6.70
CA LEU A 95 12.80 -1.93 -6.36
C LEU A 95 12.91 -0.82 -7.40
N ARG A 96 11.79 -0.11 -7.63
CA ARG A 96 11.74 1.14 -8.38
C ARG A 96 11.26 2.26 -7.49
N ILE A 97 11.89 3.43 -7.59
CA ILE A 97 11.46 4.67 -6.92
C ILE A 97 10.99 5.62 -8.00
N ILE A 98 9.72 6.02 -7.93
CA ILE A 98 9.07 6.93 -8.88
C ILE A 98 8.76 8.23 -8.14
N ARG A 99 9.22 9.36 -8.64
CA ARG A 99 8.90 10.67 -8.05
C ARG A 99 7.43 11.01 -8.30
N LYS A 100 6.77 11.48 -7.24
CA LYS A 100 5.37 11.93 -7.30
C LYS A 100 5.28 13.46 -7.36
N GLY A 101 6.16 14.14 -6.63
CA GLY A 101 6.16 15.59 -6.49
C GLY A 101 6.37 16.02 -5.04
N PHE A 102 6.02 17.25 -4.76
CA PHE A 102 6.17 17.84 -3.43
C PHE A 102 4.88 17.73 -2.62
N ARG A 103 5.00 17.46 -1.34
CA ARG A 103 3.88 17.38 -0.42
C ARG A 103 3.40 18.79 -0.06
N ARG A 104 2.08 19.00 -0.09
CA ARG A 104 1.45 20.25 0.28
C ARG A 104 1.67 20.54 1.77
N GLY A 105 2.06 21.74 2.10
CA GLY A 105 2.32 22.19 3.47
C GLY A 105 3.80 22.31 3.80
N ASP A 106 4.58 21.22 3.70
CA ASP A 106 6.00 21.19 4.08
C ASP A 106 6.98 21.07 2.91
N GLY A 107 6.49 21.00 1.66
CA GLY A 107 7.33 20.89 0.47
C GLY A 107 8.19 19.62 0.42
N GLY A 108 7.91 18.61 1.23
CA GLY A 108 8.68 17.37 1.27
C GLY A 108 8.55 16.57 -0.03
N GLU A 109 9.67 16.19 -0.65
CA GLU A 109 9.68 15.35 -1.85
C GLU A 109 9.06 13.98 -1.54
N THR A 110 7.94 13.67 -2.20
CA THR A 110 7.23 12.38 -2.09
C THR A 110 7.51 11.50 -3.30
N VAL A 111 7.60 10.20 -3.02
CA VAL A 111 7.88 9.19 -4.03
C VAL A 111 6.99 7.96 -3.79
N TYR A 112 6.73 7.25 -4.87
CA TYR A 112 6.29 5.85 -4.80
C TYR A 112 7.52 4.95 -4.80
N ILE A 113 7.57 4.01 -3.86
CA ILE A 113 8.50 2.89 -3.93
C ILE A 113 7.69 1.62 -4.17
N GLU A 114 8.11 0.85 -5.16
CA GLU A 114 7.40 -0.35 -5.60
C GLU A 114 8.35 -1.50 -5.89
N LEU A 115 7.83 -2.72 -5.75
CA LEU A 115 8.50 -3.93 -6.19
C LEU A 115 8.32 -4.07 -7.71
N LEU A 116 9.38 -4.43 -8.42
CA LEU A 116 9.28 -4.70 -9.85
C LEU A 116 8.37 -5.90 -10.11
N GLY A 117 7.61 -5.84 -11.22
CA GLY A 117 6.60 -6.86 -11.52
C GLY A 117 5.28 -6.72 -10.75
N SER A 118 5.13 -5.68 -9.93
CA SER A 118 3.86 -5.36 -9.25
C SER A 118 2.82 -4.70 -10.16
N GLU A 119 3.19 -4.33 -11.38
CA GLU A 119 2.32 -3.57 -12.31
C GLU A 119 1.01 -4.31 -12.60
N LYS A 120 1.06 -5.61 -12.89
CA LYS A 120 -0.14 -6.44 -13.12
C LYS A 120 -1.06 -6.47 -11.89
N ILE A 121 -0.48 -6.69 -10.71
CA ILE A 121 -1.23 -6.72 -9.44
C ILE A 121 -1.84 -5.34 -9.12
N GLN A 122 -1.15 -4.25 -9.49
CA GLN A 122 -1.67 -2.89 -9.33
C GLN A 122 -2.84 -2.62 -10.30
N GLN A 123 -2.78 -3.12 -11.52
CA GLN A 123 -3.87 -3.03 -12.48
C GLN A 123 -5.11 -3.80 -11.99
N GLU A 124 -4.96 -5.05 -11.61
CA GLU A 124 -6.06 -5.85 -11.04
C GLU A 124 -6.70 -5.19 -9.80
N LYS A 125 -5.87 -4.61 -8.92
CA LYS A 125 -6.39 -3.86 -7.77
C LYS A 125 -7.15 -2.60 -8.16
N ARG A 126 -6.74 -1.92 -9.24
CA ARG A 126 -7.45 -0.74 -9.75
C ARG A 126 -8.78 -1.13 -10.38
N GLU A 127 -8.79 -2.18 -11.17
CA GLU A 127 -10.00 -2.73 -11.80
C GLU A 127 -11.02 -3.16 -10.75
N LYS A 128 -10.62 -3.97 -9.76
CA LYS A 128 -11.49 -4.37 -8.66
C LYS A 128 -12.03 -3.18 -7.86
N ARG A 129 -11.21 -2.14 -7.63
CA ARG A 129 -11.68 -0.92 -6.96
C ARG A 129 -12.64 -0.11 -7.82
N ALA A 130 -12.44 -0.08 -9.12
CA ALA A 130 -13.34 0.58 -10.07
C ALA A 130 -14.69 -0.14 -10.12
N GLU A 131 -14.69 -1.47 -10.18
CA GLU A 131 -15.92 -2.29 -10.14
C GLU A 131 -16.72 -2.09 -8.84
N VAL A 132 -16.02 -2.09 -7.68
CA VAL A 132 -16.68 -1.86 -6.39
C VAL A 132 -17.26 -0.44 -6.31
N ARG A 133 -16.57 0.56 -6.88
CA ARG A 133 -17.11 1.92 -6.95
C ARG A 133 -18.29 2.03 -7.89
N ALA A 134 -18.26 1.36 -9.04
CA ALA A 134 -19.38 1.32 -9.98
C ALA A 134 -20.61 0.70 -9.33
N LYS A 135 -20.47 -0.46 -8.69
CA LYS A 135 -21.56 -1.12 -7.98
C LYS A 135 -22.17 -0.25 -6.88
N LYS A 136 -21.34 0.39 -6.05
CA LYS A 136 -21.83 1.33 -5.02
C LYS A 136 -22.52 2.55 -5.61
N ALA A 137 -22.07 3.05 -6.76
CA ALA A 137 -22.72 4.17 -7.43
C ALA A 137 -24.08 3.78 -8.04
N GLU A 138 -24.21 2.55 -8.55
CA GLU A 138 -25.48 2.01 -9.01
C GLU A 138 -26.47 1.78 -7.86
N GLU A 139 -26.00 1.19 -6.77
CA GLU A 139 -26.82 1.00 -5.56
C GLU A 139 -27.29 2.34 -4.98
N ALA A 140 -26.41 3.33 -4.92
CA ALA A 140 -26.77 4.67 -4.47
C ALA A 140 -27.77 5.36 -5.39
N LYS A 141 -27.67 5.18 -6.72
CA LYS A 141 -28.65 5.70 -7.67
C LYS A 141 -30.02 5.04 -7.50
N LYS A 142 -30.06 3.72 -7.38
CA LYS A 142 -31.30 2.98 -7.14
C LYS A 142 -31.99 3.40 -5.84
N ALA A 143 -31.19 3.54 -4.76
CA ALA A 143 -31.72 4.01 -3.48
C ALA A 143 -32.27 5.44 -3.54
N MET A 144 -31.66 6.33 -4.33
CA MET A 144 -32.17 7.68 -4.55
C MET A 144 -33.46 7.68 -5.41
N GLU A 145 -33.56 6.81 -6.43
CA GLU A 145 -34.75 6.66 -7.24
C GLU A 145 -35.91 6.09 -6.43
N GLU A 146 -35.68 5.11 -5.58
CA GLU A 146 -36.67 4.55 -4.66
C GLU A 146 -37.15 5.58 -3.63
N GLN A 147 -36.27 6.39 -3.06
CA GLN A 147 -36.65 7.48 -2.15
C GLN A 147 -37.44 8.57 -2.85
N GLY A 148 -37.02 8.99 -4.05
CA GLY A 148 -37.77 9.97 -4.85
C GLY A 148 -39.16 9.50 -5.28
N ALA A 149 -39.31 8.20 -5.57
CA ALA A 149 -40.60 7.61 -5.87
C ALA A 149 -41.52 7.57 -4.64
N ALA A 150 -40.98 7.24 -3.46
CA ALA A 150 -41.74 7.22 -2.21
C ALA A 150 -42.19 8.62 -1.75
N GLU A 151 -41.31 9.65 -1.92
CA GLU A 151 -41.70 11.04 -1.65
C GLU A 151 -42.73 11.59 -2.63
N GLY A 152 -42.67 11.17 -3.91
CA GLY A 152 -43.67 11.52 -4.92
C GLY A 152 -45.06 10.91 -4.64
N GLU A 153 -45.10 9.66 -4.16
CA GLU A 153 -46.38 9.02 -3.76
C GLU A 153 -46.96 9.64 -2.48
N ALA A 154 -46.12 10.03 -1.52
CA ALA A 154 -46.57 10.70 -0.29
C ALA A 154 -47.14 12.09 -0.59
N ALA A 155 -46.52 12.87 -1.48
CA ALA A 155 -47.00 14.18 -1.89
C ALA A 155 -48.33 14.09 -2.69
N ALA A 156 -48.46 13.09 -3.55
CA ALA A 156 -49.72 12.86 -4.30
C ALA A 156 -50.87 12.39 -3.42
N ALA A 157 -50.59 11.73 -2.30
CA ALA A 157 -51.60 11.33 -1.32
C ALA A 157 -52.09 12.52 -0.48
N GLU A 158 -51.22 13.44 -0.10
CA GLU A 158 -51.58 14.67 0.62
C GLU A 158 -52.42 15.66 -0.23
N GLU A 159 -52.17 15.76 -1.55
CA GLU A 159 -53.02 16.57 -2.45
C GLU A 159 -54.42 16.05 -2.59
N LYS A 160 -54.59 14.73 -2.63
CA LYS A 160 -55.93 14.10 -2.75
C LYS A 160 -56.80 14.21 -1.49
N ASP A 161 -56.21 14.35 -0.32
CA ASP A 161 -56.91 14.58 0.93
C ASP A 161 -57.37 16.04 1.09
N LYS A 162 -56.62 17.00 0.51
CA LYS A 162 -57.01 18.42 0.50
C LYS A 162 -58.10 18.80 -0.49
N GLU A 163 -58.37 17.98 -1.49
CA GLU A 163 -59.49 18.19 -2.42
C GLU A 163 -60.83 17.59 -1.95
N LYS A 164 -60.84 16.89 -0.80
CA LYS A 164 -62.03 16.25 -0.23
C LYS A 164 -62.65 16.97 0.99
N GLU A 165 -62.04 18.10 1.43
CA GLU A 165 -62.60 18.99 2.44
C GLU A 165 -63.17 20.25 1.79
#